data_d08a06c855e6b9d0b859e29bf514da86
#
_entry.id   d08a06c855e6b9d0b859e29bf514da86
#
_cell.length_a   1.000
_cell.length_b   1.000
_cell.length_c   1.000
_cell.angle_alpha   90.00
_cell.angle_beta   90.00
_cell.angle_gamma   90.00
#
_symmetry.space_group_name_H-M   'P 1'
#
loop_
_entity.id
_entity.type
_entity.pdbx_description
1 polymer ?
#
loop_
_entity_poly.entity_id
_entity_poly.type
_entity_poly.pdbx_seq_one_letter_code
_entity_poly.pdbx_strand_id
1 'polypeptide(L)'
;MATQGQPTIDVLQDQLEGCTRCPRLVAWREQVARERRAAFADQQYWGRPVPGFGDPTASILLFGLAPAAHGANRTGRMFTGDRSGDFLFASLWRCGYANQPTSSDRRDGLRLEGVWITAAVRCAPPANRPTPEERDTCLPWSVAELRFLRNLRVVVCLGAFAWDAALRLNAAISDPPASVPRPKPKFGHGAEYEGRPLTLIGSFHPSQQNTFTGKLTPEMLDDVLRRAGALAL
;
A
#
# COMPACT_ATOMS: atom_id res chain seq x y z
N MET A 1 29.98 -1.74 26.38
CA MET A 1 29.30 -0.91 25.38
C MET A 1 28.25 -1.78 24.71
N ALA A 2 26.96 -1.59 25.05
CA ALA A 2 25.87 -2.34 24.43
C ALA A 2 25.77 -1.88 22.98
N THR A 3 25.95 -2.79 22.03
CA THR A 3 25.62 -2.58 20.63
C THR A 3 24.13 -2.33 20.54
N GLN A 4 23.74 -1.08 20.31
CA GLN A 4 22.36 -0.76 19.95
C GLN A 4 22.06 -1.52 18.66
N GLY A 5 21.24 -2.57 18.74
CA GLY A 5 20.81 -3.35 17.59
C GLY A 5 20.25 -2.42 16.54
N GLN A 6 20.61 -2.63 15.27
CA GLN A 6 20.03 -1.85 14.17
C GLN A 6 18.50 -1.99 14.23
N PRO A 7 17.74 -0.89 14.05
CA PRO A 7 16.29 -0.96 14.05
C PRO A 7 15.81 -1.96 12.97
N THR A 8 14.91 -2.83 13.34
CA THR A 8 14.28 -3.79 12.41
C THR A 8 13.01 -3.19 11.82
N ILE A 9 12.49 -3.82 10.76
CA ILE A 9 11.21 -3.41 10.18
C ILE A 9 10.07 -3.53 11.19
N ASP A 10 10.13 -4.50 12.10
CA ASP A 10 9.13 -4.70 13.15
C ASP A 10 9.11 -3.52 14.14
N VAL A 11 10.29 -3.02 14.55
CA VAL A 11 10.39 -1.81 15.40
C VAL A 11 9.80 -0.59 14.70
N LEU A 12 10.03 -0.44 13.39
CA LEU A 12 9.41 0.64 12.61
C LEU A 12 7.89 0.50 12.56
N GLN A 13 7.38 -0.71 12.39
CA GLN A 13 5.94 -0.98 12.35
C GLN A 13 5.28 -0.69 13.70
N ASP A 14 5.88 -1.10 14.82
CA ASP A 14 5.39 -0.79 16.16
C ASP A 14 5.31 0.73 16.39
N GLN A 15 6.33 1.49 15.97
CA GLN A 15 6.32 2.95 16.04
C GLN A 15 5.23 3.56 15.16
N LEU A 16 5.03 3.03 13.95
CA LEU A 16 3.97 3.47 13.04
C LEU A 16 2.58 3.26 13.65
N GLU A 17 2.34 2.11 14.29
CA GLU A 17 1.05 1.78 14.90
C GLU A 17 0.66 2.79 16.00
N GLY A 18 1.63 3.40 16.68
CA GLY A 18 1.44 4.48 17.64
C GLY A 18 1.29 5.89 17.04
N CYS A 19 1.31 6.04 15.70
CA CYS A 19 1.32 7.36 15.06
C CYS A 19 -0.02 8.10 15.21
N THR A 20 0.05 9.38 15.65
CA THR A 20 -1.10 10.28 15.84
C THR A 20 -0.97 11.63 15.11
N ARG A 21 -0.09 11.71 14.09
CA ARG A 21 0.27 12.98 13.40
C ARG A 21 -0.87 13.65 12.64
N CYS A 22 -1.94 12.92 12.29
CA CYS A 22 -3.06 13.42 11.48
C CYS A 22 -4.36 13.37 12.29
N PRO A 23 -4.75 14.44 13.03
CA PRO A 23 -5.88 14.42 13.97
C PRO A 23 -7.20 13.99 13.32
N ARG A 24 -7.49 14.44 12.09
CA ARG A 24 -8.70 14.05 11.33
C ARG A 24 -8.76 12.54 11.07
N LEU A 25 -7.63 11.94 10.69
CA LEU A 25 -7.55 10.49 10.43
C LEU A 25 -7.60 9.69 11.72
N VAL A 26 -6.97 10.16 12.80
CA VAL A 26 -7.05 9.54 14.13
C VAL A 26 -8.49 9.49 14.59
N ALA A 27 -9.17 10.63 14.61
CA ALA A 27 -10.57 10.70 15.03
C ALA A 27 -11.45 9.75 14.21
N TRP A 28 -11.31 9.75 12.89
CA TRP A 28 -12.12 8.92 12.00
C TRP A 28 -11.85 7.42 12.15
N ARG A 29 -10.58 6.97 12.11
CA ARG A 29 -10.25 5.54 12.21
C ARG A 29 -10.72 4.94 13.54
N GLU A 30 -10.60 5.71 14.65
CA GLU A 30 -11.03 5.29 15.98
C GLU A 30 -12.55 5.32 16.14
N GLN A 31 -13.22 6.35 15.59
CA GLN A 31 -14.67 6.39 15.54
C GLN A 31 -15.23 5.16 14.83
N VAL A 32 -14.73 4.85 13.63
CA VAL A 32 -15.13 3.66 12.86
C VAL A 32 -14.87 2.37 13.65
N ALA A 33 -13.77 2.29 14.40
CA ALA A 33 -13.45 1.12 15.21
C ALA A 33 -14.38 0.95 16.42
N ARG A 34 -14.89 2.04 16.99
CA ARG A 34 -15.89 2.01 18.08
C ARG A 34 -17.28 1.69 17.57
N GLU A 35 -17.73 2.39 16.52
CA GLU A 35 -19.10 2.28 15.99
C GLU A 35 -19.34 0.99 15.23
N ARG A 36 -18.31 0.51 14.49
CA ARG A 36 -18.32 -0.70 13.67
C ARG A 36 -19.45 -0.71 12.64
N ARG A 37 -19.37 -1.55 11.65
CA ARG A 37 -20.48 -1.85 10.75
C ARG A 37 -21.28 -3.01 11.30
N ALA A 38 -22.61 -3.01 11.17
CA ALA A 38 -23.48 -4.08 11.68
C ALA A 38 -23.01 -5.49 11.27
N ALA A 39 -22.58 -5.66 10.02
CA ALA A 39 -22.05 -6.94 9.52
C ALA A 39 -20.74 -7.42 10.20
N PHE A 40 -20.11 -6.59 11.02
CA PHE A 40 -18.85 -6.88 11.72
C PHE A 40 -18.91 -6.42 13.18
N ALA A 41 -20.12 -6.35 13.77
CA ALA A 41 -20.33 -5.84 15.13
C ALA A 41 -19.63 -6.69 16.21
N ASP A 42 -19.48 -7.98 15.96
CA ASP A 42 -18.81 -8.97 16.80
C ASP A 42 -17.28 -8.96 16.66
N GLN A 43 -16.72 -8.24 15.66
CA GLN A 43 -15.29 -8.24 15.40
C GLN A 43 -14.60 -7.06 16.09
N GLN A 44 -13.45 -7.32 16.68
CA GLN A 44 -12.59 -6.25 17.18
C GLN A 44 -11.85 -5.60 16.00
N TYR A 45 -12.10 -4.31 15.79
CA TYR A 45 -11.38 -3.54 14.78
C TYR A 45 -9.97 -3.18 15.24
N TRP A 46 -9.06 -3.15 14.30
CA TRP A 46 -7.69 -2.71 14.50
C TRP A 46 -7.61 -1.23 14.94
N GLY A 47 -8.25 -0.31 14.22
CA GLY A 47 -8.42 1.10 14.58
C GLY A 47 -7.14 1.92 14.71
N ARG A 48 -6.00 1.42 14.22
CA ARG A 48 -4.67 2.05 14.28
C ARG A 48 -4.12 2.25 12.86
N PRO A 49 -2.97 2.96 12.70
CA PRO A 49 -2.24 2.93 11.43
C PRO A 49 -1.96 1.49 11.01
N VAL A 50 -2.10 1.22 9.73
CA VAL A 50 -1.89 -0.13 9.19
C VAL A 50 -0.48 -0.20 8.60
N PRO A 51 0.38 -1.11 9.10
CA PRO A 51 1.73 -1.31 8.56
C PRO A 51 1.69 -1.94 7.16
N GLY A 52 2.81 -1.84 6.45
CA GLY A 52 3.05 -2.65 5.26
C GLY A 52 3.30 -4.11 5.62
N PHE A 53 3.16 -5.01 4.67
CA PHE A 53 3.45 -6.43 4.84
C PHE A 53 3.84 -7.09 3.53
N GLY A 54 4.49 -8.24 3.61
CA GLY A 54 4.87 -9.04 2.46
C GLY A 54 6.25 -9.66 2.62
N ASP A 55 6.92 -9.87 1.51
CA ASP A 55 8.28 -10.41 1.45
C ASP A 55 9.31 -9.31 1.76
N PRO A 56 10.13 -9.41 2.82
CA PRO A 56 11.18 -8.43 3.11
C PRO A 56 12.24 -8.32 2.01
N THR A 57 12.35 -9.33 1.14
CA THR A 57 13.29 -9.36 0.01
C THR A 57 12.64 -8.92 -1.31
N ALA A 58 11.42 -8.38 -1.24
CA ALA A 58 10.63 -7.99 -2.38
C ALA A 58 11.36 -7.06 -3.36
N SER A 59 11.18 -7.32 -4.65
CA SER A 59 11.59 -6.44 -5.75
C SER A 59 10.45 -5.53 -6.24
N ILE A 60 9.21 -5.84 -5.87
CA ILE A 60 8.00 -5.11 -6.27
C ILE A 60 7.29 -4.57 -5.04
N LEU A 61 6.97 -3.26 -5.06
CA LEU A 61 6.12 -2.60 -4.09
C LEU A 61 4.71 -2.40 -4.70
N LEU A 62 3.67 -2.94 -4.07
CA LEU A 62 2.30 -2.55 -4.35
C LEU A 62 1.93 -1.36 -3.44
N PHE A 63 1.68 -0.23 -4.07
CA PHE A 63 1.46 1.03 -3.36
C PHE A 63 0.02 1.50 -3.54
N GLY A 64 -0.77 1.39 -2.47
CA GLY A 64 -2.17 1.77 -2.44
C GLY A 64 -2.39 3.23 -2.00
N LEU A 65 -3.67 3.61 -1.90
CA LEU A 65 -4.10 4.93 -1.44
C LEU A 65 -4.05 5.03 0.09
N ALA A 66 -4.87 4.23 0.76
CA ALA A 66 -5.06 4.21 2.22
C ALA A 66 -5.88 2.98 2.66
N PRO A 67 -5.88 2.62 3.96
CA PRO A 67 -6.76 1.60 4.51
C PRO A 67 -8.24 1.93 4.30
N ALA A 68 -9.03 0.94 3.87
CA ALA A 68 -10.49 1.06 3.86
C ALA A 68 -11.04 0.96 5.29
N ALA A 69 -12.07 1.76 5.60
CA ALA A 69 -12.66 1.87 6.94
C ALA A 69 -13.10 0.53 7.55
N HIS A 70 -13.73 -0.34 6.74
CA HIS A 70 -14.21 -1.66 7.15
C HIS A 70 -13.41 -2.83 6.54
N GLY A 71 -12.32 -2.53 5.82
CA GLY A 71 -11.31 -3.47 5.34
C GLY A 71 -10.08 -3.44 6.24
N ALA A 72 -9.00 -2.81 5.78
CA ALA A 72 -7.71 -2.79 6.49
C ALA A 72 -7.76 -2.08 7.85
N ASN A 73 -8.61 -1.07 8.07
CA ASN A 73 -8.81 -0.46 9.39
C ASN A 73 -9.52 -1.42 10.38
N ARG A 74 -10.25 -2.42 9.87
CA ARG A 74 -10.82 -3.50 10.68
C ARG A 74 -9.80 -4.59 10.96
N THR A 75 -9.13 -5.08 9.91
CA THR A 75 -8.30 -6.28 9.97
C THR A 75 -6.84 -6.02 10.37
N GLY A 76 -6.35 -4.78 10.25
CA GLY A 76 -4.95 -4.42 10.51
C GLY A 76 -3.96 -4.86 9.42
N ARG A 77 -4.43 -5.30 8.24
CA ARG A 77 -3.60 -5.67 7.09
C ARG A 77 -4.13 -5.02 5.81
N MET A 78 -3.24 -4.43 5.02
CA MET A 78 -3.60 -3.74 3.77
C MET A 78 -4.37 -4.65 2.82
N PHE A 79 -5.39 -4.12 2.14
CA PHE A 79 -6.25 -4.84 1.18
C PHE A 79 -6.89 -6.12 1.74
N THR A 80 -7.14 -6.20 3.05
CA THR A 80 -7.67 -7.41 3.69
C THR A 80 -9.09 -7.19 4.18
N GLY A 81 -9.97 -8.14 3.83
CA GLY A 81 -11.36 -8.17 4.29
C GLY A 81 -12.28 -7.16 3.58
N ASP A 82 -11.98 -6.79 2.35
CA ASP A 82 -12.84 -6.02 1.46
C ASP A 82 -12.70 -6.46 0.00
N ARG A 83 -13.62 -6.00 -0.86
CA ARG A 83 -13.68 -6.38 -2.27
C ARG A 83 -12.44 -5.97 -3.08
N SER A 84 -11.77 -4.89 -2.71
CA SER A 84 -10.52 -4.49 -3.38
C SER A 84 -9.41 -5.49 -3.10
N GLY A 85 -9.38 -6.02 -1.89
CA GLY A 85 -8.47 -7.09 -1.50
C GLY A 85 -8.78 -8.40 -2.22
N ASP A 86 -10.05 -8.82 -2.27
CA ASP A 86 -10.45 -10.03 -2.99
C ASP A 86 -9.93 -9.99 -4.44
N PHE A 87 -10.11 -8.88 -5.12
CA PHE A 87 -9.67 -8.69 -6.50
C PHE A 87 -8.14 -8.70 -6.63
N LEU A 88 -7.43 -8.00 -5.74
CA LEU A 88 -5.98 -7.89 -5.75
C LEU A 88 -5.30 -9.23 -5.46
N PHE A 89 -5.72 -9.92 -4.40
CA PHE A 89 -5.09 -11.19 -4.01
C PHE A 89 -5.37 -12.33 -4.99
N ALA A 90 -6.55 -12.35 -5.62
CA ALA A 90 -6.81 -13.29 -6.71
C ALA A 90 -5.85 -13.08 -7.89
N SER A 91 -5.50 -11.82 -8.21
CA SER A 91 -4.54 -11.49 -9.26
C SER A 91 -3.11 -11.86 -8.85
N LEU A 92 -2.71 -11.54 -7.61
CA LEU A 92 -1.38 -11.92 -7.08
C LEU A 92 -1.18 -13.44 -7.08
N TRP A 93 -2.21 -14.20 -6.72
CA TRP A 93 -2.16 -15.66 -6.77
C TRP A 93 -2.01 -16.19 -8.19
N ARG A 94 -2.77 -15.67 -9.18
CA ARG A 94 -2.64 -16.05 -10.59
C ARG A 94 -1.26 -15.73 -11.17
N CYS A 95 -0.64 -14.65 -10.67
CA CYS A 95 0.70 -14.24 -11.10
C CYS A 95 1.84 -14.92 -10.31
N GLY A 96 1.55 -15.77 -9.32
CA GLY A 96 2.56 -16.49 -8.54
C GLY A 96 3.18 -15.69 -7.39
N TYR A 97 2.61 -14.53 -7.02
CA TYR A 97 3.09 -13.68 -5.93
C TYR A 97 2.41 -13.95 -4.59
N ALA A 98 1.39 -14.79 -4.54
CA ALA A 98 0.69 -15.16 -3.31
C ALA A 98 0.42 -16.66 -3.27
N ASN A 99 0.49 -17.27 -2.07
CA ASN A 99 0.22 -18.69 -1.88
C ASN A 99 -1.27 -19.04 -1.90
N GLN A 100 -2.16 -18.05 -1.80
CA GLN A 100 -3.61 -18.22 -1.81
C GLN A 100 -4.31 -17.01 -2.46
N PRO A 101 -5.53 -17.19 -3.04
CA PRO A 101 -6.23 -16.13 -3.75
C PRO A 101 -7.03 -15.18 -2.85
N THR A 102 -7.02 -15.37 -1.55
CA THR A 102 -7.85 -14.63 -0.58
C THR A 102 -7.03 -14.03 0.55
N SER A 103 -7.55 -12.95 1.13
CA SER A 103 -6.99 -12.29 2.30
C SER A 103 -8.12 -11.85 3.22
N SER A 104 -8.39 -12.61 4.25
CA SER A 104 -9.53 -12.40 5.17
C SER A 104 -9.11 -11.85 6.54
N ASP A 105 -7.93 -12.24 7.04
CA ASP A 105 -7.43 -11.92 8.38
C ASP A 105 -5.90 -11.88 8.39
N ARG A 106 -5.29 -11.23 9.40
CA ARG A 106 -3.82 -11.19 9.58
C ARG A 106 -3.19 -12.57 9.81
N ARG A 107 -3.97 -13.57 10.22
CA ARG A 107 -3.51 -14.91 10.58
C ARG A 107 -4.08 -16.00 9.67
N ASP A 108 -4.55 -15.63 8.48
CA ASP A 108 -5.17 -16.54 7.51
C ASP A 108 -4.16 -17.41 6.72
N GLY A 109 -2.88 -17.33 7.04
CA GLY A 109 -1.83 -18.10 6.37
C GLY A 109 -1.35 -17.52 5.03
N LEU A 110 -1.85 -16.33 4.63
CA LEU A 110 -1.36 -15.65 3.41
C LEU A 110 0.14 -15.34 3.53
N ARG A 111 0.88 -15.73 2.50
CA ARG A 111 2.28 -15.36 2.28
C ARG A 111 2.42 -14.76 0.89
N LEU A 112 3.25 -13.72 0.80
CA LEU A 112 3.64 -13.09 -0.45
C LEU A 112 5.10 -13.43 -0.77
N GLU A 113 5.42 -13.55 -2.05
CA GLU A 113 6.75 -13.80 -2.56
C GLU A 113 7.12 -12.74 -3.60
N GLY A 114 8.28 -12.08 -3.40
CA GLY A 114 8.78 -11.01 -4.28
C GLY A 114 7.99 -9.69 -4.22
N VAL A 115 6.97 -9.59 -3.37
CA VAL A 115 6.06 -8.45 -3.28
C VAL A 115 5.93 -7.94 -1.85
N TRP A 116 5.98 -6.62 -1.68
CA TRP A 116 5.59 -5.89 -0.46
C TRP A 116 4.38 -5.01 -0.74
N ILE A 117 3.43 -4.95 0.18
CA ILE A 117 2.20 -4.16 0.04
C ILE A 117 2.15 -3.09 1.11
N THR A 118 1.93 -1.85 0.70
CA THR A 118 1.73 -0.72 1.60
C THR A 118 0.83 0.35 0.98
N ALA A 119 0.66 1.51 1.62
CA ALA A 119 -0.16 2.61 1.12
C ALA A 119 0.46 3.97 1.41
N ALA A 120 0.11 4.98 0.61
CA ALA A 120 0.56 6.36 0.76
C ALA A 120 0.15 6.98 2.09
N VAL A 121 -1.03 6.60 2.60
CA VAL A 121 -1.53 6.99 3.92
C VAL A 121 -1.85 5.73 4.72
N ARG A 122 -1.41 5.68 5.96
CA ARG A 122 -1.49 4.48 6.81
C ARG A 122 -2.76 4.39 7.67
N CYS A 123 -3.59 5.42 7.65
CA CYS A 123 -4.84 5.50 8.41
C CYS A 123 -6.03 5.58 7.46
N ALA A 124 -7.16 4.97 7.82
CA ALA A 124 -8.40 5.11 7.06
C ALA A 124 -8.86 6.57 7.04
N PRO A 125 -9.09 7.16 5.86
CA PRO A 125 -9.63 8.51 5.74
C PRO A 125 -11.16 8.48 5.61
N PRO A 126 -11.88 9.55 6.02
CA PRO A 126 -13.29 9.72 5.71
C PRO A 126 -13.53 9.61 4.20
N ALA A 127 -14.59 8.90 3.81
CA ALA A 127 -15.00 8.67 2.42
C ALA A 127 -13.87 8.15 1.50
N ASN A 128 -12.86 7.45 2.04
CA ASN A 128 -11.65 7.00 1.32
C ASN A 128 -10.89 8.13 0.61
N ARG A 129 -10.92 9.36 1.17
CA ARG A 129 -10.29 10.56 0.59
C ARG A 129 -9.29 11.17 1.56
N PRO A 130 -8.03 10.73 1.53
CA PRO A 130 -6.96 11.44 2.25
C PRO A 130 -6.66 12.78 1.56
N THR A 131 -6.17 13.74 2.33
CA THR A 131 -5.72 15.01 1.76
C THR A 131 -4.25 14.95 1.30
N PRO A 132 -3.79 15.89 0.44
CA PRO A 132 -2.39 16.01 0.10
C PRO A 132 -1.48 16.21 1.32
N GLU A 133 -1.93 16.99 2.32
CA GLU A 133 -1.19 17.23 3.57
C GLU A 133 -1.04 15.97 4.40
N GLU A 134 -2.08 15.12 4.46
CA GLU A 134 -2.02 13.82 5.14
C GLU A 134 -1.08 12.84 4.45
N ARG A 135 -1.06 12.84 3.09
CA ARG A 135 -0.07 12.09 2.32
C ARG A 135 1.35 12.55 2.65
N ASP A 136 1.60 13.86 2.64
CA ASP A 136 2.94 14.41 2.84
C ASP A 136 3.39 14.22 4.31
N THR A 137 2.48 14.32 5.27
CA THR A 137 2.72 13.99 6.70
C THR A 137 3.03 12.49 6.88
N CYS A 138 2.43 11.62 6.05
CA CYS A 138 2.64 10.17 6.12
C CYS A 138 3.88 9.69 5.35
N LEU A 139 4.38 10.45 4.38
CA LEU A 139 5.52 10.11 3.51
C LEU A 139 6.77 9.63 4.27
N PRO A 140 7.19 10.24 5.39
CA PRO A 140 8.37 9.78 6.14
C PRO A 140 8.30 8.32 6.58
N TRP A 141 7.10 7.77 6.85
CA TRP A 141 6.92 6.36 7.17
C TRP A 141 7.24 5.45 5.98
N SER A 142 6.80 5.83 4.77
CA SER A 142 7.13 5.09 3.55
C SER A 142 8.62 5.18 3.25
N VAL A 143 9.25 6.34 3.40
CA VAL A 143 10.70 6.50 3.24
C VAL A 143 11.48 5.60 4.22
N ALA A 144 11.07 5.56 5.48
CA ALA A 144 11.72 4.72 6.48
C ALA A 144 11.54 3.22 6.18
N GLU A 145 10.34 2.81 5.74
CA GLU A 145 10.03 1.42 5.38
C GLU A 145 10.88 0.93 4.20
N LEU A 146 11.05 1.75 3.15
CA LEU A 146 11.83 1.36 1.98
C LEU A 146 13.32 1.14 2.27
N ARG A 147 13.85 1.69 3.35
CA ARG A 147 15.23 1.42 3.79
C ARG A 147 15.48 -0.03 4.17
N PHE A 148 14.43 -0.77 4.54
CA PHE A 148 14.50 -2.20 4.84
C PHE A 148 14.28 -3.08 3.61
N LEU A 149 13.69 -2.55 2.54
CA LEU A 149 13.35 -3.26 1.30
C LEU A 149 14.41 -3.00 0.22
N ARG A 150 15.62 -3.52 0.45
CA ARG A 150 16.81 -3.17 -0.36
C ARG A 150 16.79 -3.67 -1.80
N ASN A 151 15.94 -4.66 -2.09
CA ASN A 151 15.84 -5.25 -3.42
C ASN A 151 14.77 -4.59 -4.30
N LEU A 152 14.05 -3.58 -3.80
CA LEU A 152 13.01 -2.91 -4.57
C LEU A 152 13.56 -2.30 -5.87
N ARG A 153 12.81 -2.53 -6.95
CA ARG A 153 13.06 -2.01 -8.29
C ARG A 153 11.85 -1.31 -8.87
N VAL A 154 10.65 -1.82 -8.58
CA VAL A 154 9.41 -1.39 -9.22
C VAL A 154 8.34 -1.06 -8.18
N VAL A 155 7.58 0.02 -8.43
CA VAL A 155 6.39 0.39 -7.66
C VAL A 155 5.17 0.28 -8.55
N VAL A 156 4.27 -0.64 -8.24
CA VAL A 156 2.93 -0.70 -8.84
C VAL A 156 2.01 0.25 -8.08
N CYS A 157 1.63 1.35 -8.74
CA CYS A 157 0.81 2.41 -8.17
C CYS A 157 -0.68 2.11 -8.41
N LEU A 158 -1.41 1.75 -7.37
CA LEU A 158 -2.84 1.43 -7.46
C LEU A 158 -3.70 2.71 -7.38
N GLY A 159 -3.85 3.38 -8.52
CA GLY A 159 -4.63 4.61 -8.68
C GLY A 159 -3.78 5.89 -8.72
N ALA A 160 -4.40 6.98 -9.20
CA ALA A 160 -3.73 8.26 -9.42
C ALA A 160 -3.13 8.90 -8.16
N PHE A 161 -3.78 8.73 -7.00
CA PHE A 161 -3.25 9.24 -5.73
C PHE A 161 -1.98 8.50 -5.31
N ALA A 162 -1.96 7.17 -5.46
CA ALA A 162 -0.78 6.36 -5.19
C ALA A 162 0.37 6.69 -6.16
N TRP A 163 0.06 6.95 -7.44
CA TRP A 163 1.04 7.42 -8.42
C TRP A 163 1.70 8.74 -8.00
N ASP A 164 0.89 9.74 -7.63
CA ASP A 164 1.41 11.03 -7.17
C ASP A 164 2.27 10.88 -5.90
N ALA A 165 1.84 10.03 -4.96
CA ALA A 165 2.60 9.73 -3.76
C ALA A 165 3.91 8.99 -4.06
N ALA A 166 3.89 8.04 -5.02
CA ALA A 166 5.08 7.29 -5.43
C ALA A 166 6.12 8.18 -6.12
N LEU A 167 5.71 9.16 -6.93
CA LEU A 167 6.64 10.15 -7.49
C LEU A 167 7.36 10.95 -6.40
N ARG A 168 6.64 11.35 -5.33
CA ARG A 168 7.23 12.03 -4.17
C ARG A 168 8.15 11.12 -3.36
N LEU A 169 7.72 9.89 -3.15
CA LEU A 169 8.51 8.88 -2.46
C LEU A 169 9.83 8.61 -3.19
N ASN A 170 9.75 8.42 -4.53
CA ASN A 170 10.93 8.18 -5.36
C ASN A 170 11.91 9.35 -5.31
N ALA A 171 11.39 10.58 -5.37
CA ALA A 171 12.21 11.78 -5.24
C ALA A 171 12.86 11.90 -3.84
N ALA A 172 12.15 11.53 -2.77
CA ALA A 172 12.63 11.62 -1.39
C ALA A 172 13.72 10.58 -1.06
N ILE A 173 13.69 9.40 -1.73
CA ILE A 173 14.67 8.33 -1.52
C ILE A 173 15.83 8.35 -2.52
N SER A 174 15.84 9.26 -3.48
CA SER A 174 16.97 9.46 -4.40
C SER A 174 18.19 9.94 -3.64
N ASP A 175 19.36 9.59 -4.13
CA ASP A 175 20.64 10.07 -3.58
C ASP A 175 21.40 10.84 -4.69
N PRO A 176 21.57 12.17 -4.55
CA PRO A 176 20.94 13.05 -3.54
C PRO A 176 19.40 13.15 -3.73
N PRO A 177 18.66 13.55 -2.67
CA PRO A 177 17.22 13.75 -2.78
C PRO A 177 16.85 14.71 -3.91
N ALA A 178 15.86 14.32 -4.72
CA ALA A 178 15.46 15.04 -5.92
C ALA A 178 14.09 15.74 -5.73
N SER A 179 13.71 16.56 -6.69
CA SER A 179 12.35 17.07 -6.81
C SER A 179 11.49 16.18 -7.71
N VAL A 180 10.16 16.25 -7.52
CA VAL A 180 9.22 15.59 -8.44
C VAL A 180 9.43 16.15 -9.87
N PRO A 181 9.50 15.29 -10.89
CA PRO A 181 9.76 15.70 -12.28
C PRO A 181 8.78 16.75 -12.79
N ARG A 182 9.29 17.66 -13.65
CA ARG A 182 8.48 18.66 -14.34
C ARG A 182 8.79 18.60 -15.84
N PRO A 183 7.78 18.33 -16.70
CA PRO A 183 6.37 18.09 -16.38
C PRO A 183 6.19 16.78 -15.59
N LYS A 184 5.17 16.76 -14.71
CA LYS A 184 4.87 15.59 -13.90
C LYS A 184 4.40 14.44 -14.80
N PRO A 185 4.97 13.22 -14.67
CA PRO A 185 4.51 12.04 -15.39
C PRO A 185 3.02 11.80 -15.18
N LYS A 186 2.27 11.62 -16.28
CA LYS A 186 0.82 11.42 -16.24
C LYS A 186 0.50 10.01 -15.77
N PHE A 187 -0.47 9.90 -14.86
CA PHE A 187 -1.04 8.61 -14.48
C PHE A 187 -1.88 8.02 -15.61
N GLY A 188 -1.74 6.73 -15.82
CA GLY A 188 -2.58 5.90 -16.67
C GLY A 188 -2.47 4.44 -16.25
N HIS A 189 -3.44 3.61 -16.63
CA HIS A 189 -3.30 2.16 -16.50
C HIS A 189 -2.22 1.68 -17.47
N GLY A 190 -1.24 0.90 -16.98
CA GLY A 190 -0.07 0.50 -17.75
C GLY A 190 0.95 1.61 -18.04
N ALA A 191 0.71 2.86 -17.58
CA ALA A 191 1.70 3.92 -17.75
C ALA A 191 2.96 3.60 -16.94
N GLU A 192 4.12 3.76 -17.56
CA GLU A 192 5.43 3.54 -16.95
C GLU A 192 6.17 4.87 -16.79
N TYR A 193 6.95 4.98 -15.74
CA TYR A 193 7.91 6.06 -15.52
C TYR A 193 9.22 5.45 -15.03
N GLU A 194 10.25 5.53 -15.84
CA GLU A 194 11.61 5.10 -15.52
C GLU A 194 12.25 6.12 -14.58
N GLY A 195 11.90 6.02 -13.31
CA GLY A 195 12.47 6.86 -12.24
C GLY A 195 13.76 6.26 -11.68
N ARG A 196 14.44 7.06 -10.87
CA ARG A 196 15.57 6.60 -10.04
C ARG A 196 15.29 6.97 -8.59
N PRO A 197 15.45 6.02 -7.64
CA PRO A 197 15.96 4.65 -7.80
C PRO A 197 14.93 3.62 -8.29
N LEU A 198 13.61 3.95 -8.38
CA LEU A 198 12.55 3.00 -8.68
C LEU A 198 11.82 3.34 -9.98
N THR A 199 11.48 2.32 -10.76
CA THR A 199 10.53 2.43 -11.87
C THR A 199 9.09 2.36 -11.34
N LEU A 200 8.20 3.22 -11.85
CA LEU A 200 6.79 3.23 -11.48
C LEU A 200 5.95 2.67 -12.62
N ILE A 201 4.96 1.84 -12.29
CA ILE A 201 3.93 1.40 -13.23
C ILE A 201 2.54 1.67 -12.63
N GLY A 202 1.65 2.28 -13.43
CA GLY A 202 0.31 2.64 -13.00
C GLY A 202 -0.70 1.52 -13.21
N SER A 203 -1.58 1.28 -12.24
CA SER A 203 -2.80 0.48 -12.42
C SER A 203 -4.01 1.26 -11.97
N PHE A 204 -5.16 1.08 -12.63
CA PHE A 204 -6.42 1.50 -12.03
C PHE A 204 -6.57 0.82 -10.67
N HIS A 205 -7.16 1.54 -9.70
CA HIS A 205 -7.37 1.00 -8.36
C HIS A 205 -8.38 -0.16 -8.39
N PRO A 206 -8.15 -1.29 -7.69
CA PRO A 206 -9.05 -2.43 -7.66
C PRO A 206 -10.32 -2.18 -6.81
N SER A 207 -10.86 -0.95 -6.84
CA SER A 207 -12.10 -0.58 -6.16
C SER A 207 -13.32 -1.17 -6.86
N GLN A 208 -14.40 -1.38 -6.10
CA GLN A 208 -15.67 -1.83 -6.66
C GLN A 208 -16.15 -0.95 -7.83
N GLN A 209 -15.96 0.36 -7.75
CA GLN A 209 -16.30 1.27 -8.83
C GLN A 209 -15.60 0.90 -10.15
N ASN A 210 -14.32 0.55 -10.11
CA ASN A 210 -13.56 0.21 -11.31
C ASN A 210 -13.82 -1.24 -11.77
N THR A 211 -13.96 -2.18 -10.84
CA THR A 211 -14.12 -3.61 -11.17
C THR A 211 -15.53 -3.93 -11.64
N PHE A 212 -16.57 -3.33 -11.03
CA PHE A 212 -17.96 -3.57 -11.43
C PHE A 212 -18.34 -2.87 -12.75
N THR A 213 -17.66 -1.78 -13.10
CA THR A 213 -17.88 -1.09 -14.37
C THR A 213 -17.01 -1.63 -15.52
N GLY A 214 -16.17 -2.65 -15.26
CA GLY A 214 -15.25 -3.19 -16.25
C GLY A 214 -14.07 -2.26 -16.60
N LYS A 215 -13.91 -1.14 -15.88
CA LYS A 215 -12.78 -0.23 -16.07
C LYS A 215 -11.45 -0.89 -15.70
N LEU A 216 -11.48 -1.82 -14.75
CA LEU A 216 -10.37 -2.72 -14.42
C LEU A 216 -10.87 -4.15 -14.44
N THR A 217 -10.33 -4.97 -15.34
CA THR A 217 -10.58 -6.42 -15.40
C THR A 217 -9.47 -7.20 -14.69
N PRO A 218 -9.69 -8.48 -14.35
CA PRO A 218 -8.65 -9.35 -13.81
C PRO A 218 -7.40 -9.41 -14.70
N GLU A 219 -7.59 -9.57 -16.01
CA GLU A 219 -6.50 -9.68 -17.00
C GLU A 219 -5.67 -8.41 -17.04
N MET A 220 -6.31 -7.25 -17.01
CA MET A 220 -5.62 -5.96 -16.99
C MET A 220 -4.70 -5.83 -15.77
N LEU A 221 -5.14 -6.26 -14.57
CA LEU A 221 -4.30 -6.21 -13.38
C LEU A 221 -3.19 -7.26 -13.44
N ASP A 222 -3.48 -8.47 -13.94
CA ASP A 222 -2.50 -9.53 -14.13
C ASP A 222 -1.37 -9.07 -15.08
N ASP A 223 -1.70 -8.37 -16.17
CA ASP A 223 -0.73 -7.85 -17.13
C ASP A 223 0.19 -6.78 -16.49
N VAL A 224 -0.35 -5.88 -15.66
CA VAL A 224 0.45 -4.92 -14.88
C VAL A 224 1.39 -5.65 -13.92
N LEU A 225 0.94 -6.69 -13.23
CA LEU A 225 1.76 -7.45 -12.29
C LEU A 225 2.87 -8.24 -13.01
N ARG A 226 2.57 -8.88 -14.15
CA ARG A 226 3.58 -9.56 -14.98
C ARG A 226 4.60 -8.56 -15.53
N ARG A 227 4.13 -7.40 -15.99
CA ARG A 227 5.03 -6.34 -16.48
C ARG A 227 5.92 -5.81 -15.37
N ALA A 228 5.40 -5.61 -14.16
CA ALA A 228 6.20 -5.24 -12.99
C ALA A 228 7.28 -6.28 -12.68
N GLY A 229 6.96 -7.58 -12.78
CA GLY A 229 7.93 -8.65 -12.65
C GLY A 229 9.06 -8.58 -13.68
N ALA A 230 8.72 -8.33 -14.95
CA ALA A 230 9.71 -8.18 -16.01
C ALA A 230 10.61 -6.95 -15.84
N LEU A 231 10.08 -5.87 -15.25
CA LEU A 231 10.85 -4.64 -14.94
C LEU A 231 11.73 -4.79 -13.68
N ALA A 232 11.47 -5.79 -12.85
CA ALA A 232 12.17 -6.01 -11.58
C ALA A 232 13.38 -6.95 -11.71
N LEU A 233 13.57 -7.59 -12.88
CA LEU A 233 14.73 -8.41 -13.23
C LEU A 233 15.95 -7.55 -13.55
#